data_ca08fa41c8380b3dd06f972b63b92496
#
_entry.id   ca08fa41c8380b3dd06f972b63b92496
#
_cell.length_a   1.000
_cell.length_b   1.000
_cell.length_c   1.000
_cell.angle_alpha   90.00
_cell.angle_beta   90.00
_cell.angle_gamma   90.00
#
_symmetry.space_group_name_H-M   'P 1'
#
loop_
_entity.id
_entity.type
_entity.pdbx_description
1 polymer ?
#
loop_
_entity_poly.entity_id
_entity_poly.type
_entity_poly.pdbx_seq_one_letter_code
_entity_poly.pdbx_strand_id
1 'polypeptide(L)'
;MSTTHHFDVLIIGSGLAGLTAALKLAPTHTVAVVTKRGISDGSSNWAQGGIAAVLAEGDSYASHVDDTLVAGAGLCDLEATQFTVENAPAAIAWLQQLGVPFSTENGELHLTREGGHTHRRIVHATDATGAAVQATLSRVARATPGITFFENHMLVDLITDRHLSGPTAAAGERHCHGAYVLDVDRDEVEVFSAAQTILATGGAGKVYLYTTNPDTATGDGIAAGWRAGCRVGNMEFIQFHPTCLYHPNVKNFLITEAVRGEGGRLLLPPHLGSHRFMPDHDPRAELAPRDIVARAIDHEMKKHGLDCVHLDISHQSPAFLHEHFPNILARCAELGIDITKEPIPVVPAAHYTCGGLVTDLLGRTDIDGLYAVGETTCTGLHGANRLASNSLVECMVFAQAAVRDILARARREVPALPAWDESRVTDADEQVVISHNWDELRRFMWDYVGIVRTNKRLERAAHRITLLQREIHEFYSQFHVTRDLLELRNLVQVADLIVMSAMMRHESRGLHFSRDYPHLLPEAKPTILVPPTR
;
A
#
# COMPACT_ATOMS: atom_id res chain seq x y z
N MET A 1 -10.33 27.65 -19.99
CA MET A 1 -8.85 27.56 -19.96
C MET A 1 -8.50 26.75 -18.73
N SER A 2 -7.72 25.68 -18.85
CA SER A 2 -7.28 24.87 -17.72
C SER A 2 -6.52 25.72 -16.71
N THR A 3 -6.86 25.62 -15.43
CA THR A 3 -6.18 26.34 -14.34
C THR A 3 -4.77 25.78 -14.18
N THR A 4 -3.77 26.66 -14.04
CA THR A 4 -2.39 26.26 -13.78
C THR A 4 -1.95 26.74 -12.41
N HIS A 5 -1.48 25.81 -11.59
CA HIS A 5 -0.91 26.07 -10.27
C HIS A 5 0.61 25.95 -10.30
N HIS A 6 1.29 26.84 -9.57
CA HIS A 6 2.76 26.87 -9.50
C HIS A 6 3.24 26.70 -8.07
N PHE A 7 4.06 25.68 -7.83
CA PHE A 7 4.66 25.38 -6.54
C PHE A 7 6.14 24.96 -6.70
N ASP A 8 6.93 25.10 -5.66
CA ASP A 8 8.29 24.55 -5.67
C ASP A 8 8.26 23.01 -5.67
N VAL A 9 7.33 22.43 -4.88
CA VAL A 9 7.17 20.97 -4.73
C VAL A 9 5.70 20.57 -4.81
N LEU A 10 5.43 19.56 -5.61
CA LEU A 10 4.13 18.87 -5.69
C LEU A 10 4.21 17.52 -4.98
N ILE A 11 3.33 17.27 -4.02
CA ILE A 11 3.22 15.99 -3.30
C ILE A 11 1.87 15.36 -3.65
N ILE A 12 1.90 14.15 -4.19
CA ILE A 12 0.69 13.37 -4.51
C ILE A 12 0.50 12.32 -3.42
N GLY A 13 -0.48 12.55 -2.56
CA GLY A 13 -0.82 11.70 -1.42
C GLY A 13 -0.59 12.37 -0.07
N SER A 14 -1.59 12.28 0.81
CA SER A 14 -1.63 12.90 2.13
C SER A 14 -1.46 11.89 3.29
N GLY A 15 -0.92 10.70 3.01
CA GLY A 15 -0.55 9.74 4.03
C GLY A 15 0.68 10.17 4.83
N LEU A 16 1.15 9.31 5.74
CA LEU A 16 2.29 9.58 6.62
C LEU A 16 3.54 10.07 5.84
N ALA A 17 3.87 9.45 4.72
CA ALA A 17 5.02 9.83 3.90
C ALA A 17 4.87 11.24 3.30
N GLY A 18 3.72 11.52 2.69
CA GLY A 18 3.44 12.83 2.06
C GLY A 18 3.41 13.97 3.07
N LEU A 19 2.74 13.79 4.22
CA LEU A 19 2.71 14.81 5.27
C LEU A 19 4.07 15.02 5.93
N THR A 20 4.87 13.96 6.10
CA THR A 20 6.26 14.07 6.58
C THR A 20 7.09 14.94 5.63
N ALA A 21 7.01 14.69 4.33
CA ALA A 21 7.71 15.50 3.33
C ALA A 21 7.21 16.95 3.32
N ALA A 22 5.90 17.16 3.33
CA ALA A 22 5.30 18.50 3.31
C ALA A 22 5.76 19.36 4.49
N LEU A 23 5.66 18.83 5.71
CA LEU A 23 6.04 19.54 6.93
C LEU A 23 7.53 19.93 6.96
N LYS A 24 8.39 19.06 6.41
CA LYS A 24 9.83 19.33 6.40
C LYS A 24 10.29 20.25 5.26
N LEU A 25 9.52 20.36 4.17
CA LEU A 25 9.80 21.26 3.04
C LEU A 25 9.22 22.66 3.23
N ALA A 26 8.08 22.79 3.91
CA ALA A 26 7.34 24.04 4.08
C ALA A 26 8.16 25.24 4.61
N PRO A 27 9.18 25.06 5.49
CA PRO A 27 9.99 26.20 5.95
C PRO A 27 10.73 26.96 4.85
N THR A 28 10.97 26.35 3.70
CA THR A 28 11.78 26.93 2.62
C THR A 28 11.15 26.83 1.23
N HIS A 29 10.09 26.04 1.06
CA HIS A 29 9.45 25.78 -0.23
C HIS A 29 7.94 25.97 -0.14
N THR A 30 7.32 26.40 -1.24
CA THR A 30 5.89 26.30 -1.41
C THR A 30 5.51 24.88 -1.82
N VAL A 31 4.57 24.28 -1.10
CA VAL A 31 4.20 22.87 -1.26
C VAL A 31 2.72 22.74 -1.57
N ALA A 32 2.40 22.05 -2.67
CA ALA A 32 1.06 21.56 -2.93
C ALA A 32 0.96 20.10 -2.44
N VAL A 33 -0.06 19.79 -1.66
CA VAL A 33 -0.43 18.41 -1.28
C VAL A 33 -1.76 18.08 -1.95
N VAL A 34 -1.70 17.17 -2.91
CA VAL A 34 -2.86 16.70 -3.69
C VAL A 34 -3.33 15.36 -3.11
N THR A 35 -4.62 15.24 -2.80
CA THR A 35 -5.23 14.00 -2.31
C THR A 35 -6.59 13.76 -2.95
N LYS A 36 -6.82 12.55 -3.46
CA LYS A 36 -8.02 12.21 -4.24
C LYS A 36 -9.32 12.14 -3.43
N ARG A 37 -9.22 12.15 -2.11
CA ARG A 37 -10.32 12.29 -1.14
C ARG A 37 -9.87 13.20 -0.01
N GLY A 38 -10.48 13.11 1.17
CA GLY A 38 -10.04 13.84 2.34
C GLY A 38 -8.63 13.46 2.81
N ILE A 39 -7.96 14.38 3.49
CA ILE A 39 -6.58 14.25 3.96
C ILE A 39 -6.32 13.00 4.83
N SER A 40 -7.36 12.49 5.50
CA SER A 40 -7.27 11.34 6.43
C SER A 40 -7.76 10.01 5.82
N ASP A 41 -8.10 9.97 4.54
CA ASP A 41 -8.71 8.78 3.91
C ASP A 41 -7.68 7.76 3.40
N GLY A 42 -6.41 7.96 3.71
CA GLY A 42 -5.31 7.07 3.32
C GLY A 42 -5.11 5.89 4.28
N SER A 43 -4.36 4.88 3.81
CA SER A 43 -4.05 3.65 4.58
C SER A 43 -3.34 3.91 5.91
N SER A 44 -2.59 5.00 6.03
CA SER A 44 -1.89 5.38 7.27
C SER A 44 -2.86 5.53 8.44
N ASN A 45 -4.05 6.10 8.21
CA ASN A 45 -5.09 6.27 9.23
C ASN A 45 -5.68 4.94 9.74
N TRP A 46 -5.58 3.89 8.94
CA TRP A 46 -6.13 2.56 9.24
C TRP A 46 -5.11 1.60 9.87
N ALA A 47 -3.85 2.03 10.01
CA ALA A 47 -2.80 1.21 10.59
C ALA A 47 -3.04 1.02 12.10
N GLN A 48 -3.38 -0.22 12.49
CA GLN A 48 -3.60 -0.61 13.89
C GLN A 48 -2.29 -0.89 14.62
N GLY A 49 -1.28 -1.43 13.92
CA GLY A 49 0.04 -1.73 14.45
C GLY A 49 0.86 -0.48 14.81
N GLY A 50 2.06 -0.68 15.30
CA GLY A 50 2.95 0.39 15.70
C GLY A 50 4.03 0.74 14.67
N ILE A 51 5.09 1.37 15.17
CA ILE A 51 6.27 1.79 14.43
C ILE A 51 7.48 1.13 15.06
N ALA A 52 8.23 0.35 14.28
CA ALA A 52 9.41 -0.34 14.77
C ALA A 52 10.60 0.63 14.89
N ALA A 53 11.21 0.70 16.07
CA ALA A 53 12.42 1.46 16.31
C ALA A 53 13.22 0.87 17.48
N VAL A 54 14.54 0.85 17.35
CA VAL A 54 15.46 0.39 18.41
C VAL A 54 15.63 1.52 19.43
N LEU A 55 14.94 1.41 20.57
CA LEU A 55 14.91 2.43 21.62
C LEU A 55 15.25 1.89 23.01
N ALA A 56 15.04 0.56 23.24
CA ALA A 56 15.25 -0.06 24.54
C ALA A 56 16.70 -0.49 24.74
N GLU A 57 17.19 -0.43 25.99
CA GLU A 57 18.42 -1.10 26.39
C GLU A 57 18.27 -2.63 26.17
N GLY A 58 19.27 -3.27 25.56
CA GLY A 58 19.27 -4.69 25.22
C GLY A 58 18.74 -5.04 23.83
N ASP A 59 18.20 -4.10 23.10
CA ASP A 59 17.93 -4.23 21.65
C ASP A 59 19.10 -3.61 20.84
N SER A 60 19.21 -3.96 19.56
CA SER A 60 20.26 -3.45 18.68
C SER A 60 19.79 -3.27 17.24
N TYR A 61 20.42 -2.35 16.51
CA TYR A 61 20.19 -2.20 15.08
C TYR A 61 20.43 -3.50 14.32
N ALA A 62 21.48 -4.22 14.65
CA ALA A 62 21.80 -5.53 14.05
C ALA A 62 20.64 -6.52 14.22
N SER A 63 20.06 -6.61 15.42
CA SER A 63 18.92 -7.50 15.69
C SER A 63 17.68 -7.11 14.86
N HIS A 64 17.38 -5.81 14.70
CA HIS A 64 16.25 -5.37 13.88
C HIS A 64 16.50 -5.59 12.38
N VAL A 65 17.75 -5.38 11.93
CA VAL A 65 18.16 -5.71 10.56
C VAL A 65 17.98 -7.21 10.29
N ASP A 66 18.48 -8.07 11.18
CA ASP A 66 18.37 -9.53 11.04
C ASP A 66 16.89 -9.98 10.97
N ASP A 67 16.04 -9.48 11.87
CA ASP A 67 14.59 -9.78 11.85
C ASP A 67 13.96 -9.38 10.50
N THR A 68 14.37 -8.22 9.95
CA THR A 68 13.88 -7.72 8.66
C THR A 68 14.34 -8.58 7.50
N LEU A 69 15.63 -8.97 7.48
CA LEU A 69 16.21 -9.84 6.45
C LEU A 69 15.56 -11.24 6.44
N VAL A 70 15.31 -11.79 7.62
CA VAL A 70 14.62 -13.09 7.78
C VAL A 70 13.20 -12.99 7.22
N ALA A 71 12.45 -11.94 7.58
CA ALA A 71 11.09 -11.74 7.08
C ALA A 71 11.07 -11.60 5.55
N GLY A 72 12.01 -10.84 4.98
CA GLY A 72 12.10 -10.58 3.54
C GLY A 72 12.62 -11.74 2.69
N ALA A 73 12.88 -12.90 3.30
CA ALA A 73 13.21 -14.17 2.64
C ALA A 73 14.37 -14.06 1.61
N GLY A 74 15.41 -13.30 1.96
CA GLY A 74 16.65 -13.16 1.17
C GLY A 74 16.56 -12.17 0.01
N LEU A 75 15.50 -11.37 -0.09
CA LEU A 75 15.34 -10.33 -1.13
C LEU A 75 15.41 -8.90 -0.59
N CYS A 76 15.64 -8.71 0.71
CA CYS A 76 15.89 -7.38 1.23
C CYS A 76 17.22 -6.83 0.70
N ASP A 77 17.24 -5.55 0.39
CA ASP A 77 18.46 -4.80 0.23
C ASP A 77 19.06 -4.47 1.61
N LEU A 78 20.29 -4.87 1.85
CA LEU A 78 20.94 -4.69 3.16
C LEU A 78 21.14 -3.21 3.48
N GLU A 79 21.57 -2.41 2.51
CA GLU A 79 21.84 -0.99 2.70
C GLU A 79 20.53 -0.23 3.02
N ALA A 80 19.45 -0.50 2.28
CA ALA A 80 18.13 0.07 2.55
C ALA A 80 17.59 -0.35 3.92
N THR A 81 17.84 -1.61 4.32
CA THR A 81 17.41 -2.12 5.64
C THR A 81 18.16 -1.43 6.76
N GLN A 82 19.49 -1.36 6.70
CA GLN A 82 20.32 -0.66 7.67
C GLN A 82 19.95 0.83 7.76
N PHE A 83 19.83 1.49 6.60
CA PHE A 83 19.44 2.88 6.51
C PHE A 83 18.10 3.15 7.21
N THR A 84 17.10 2.29 7.00
CA THR A 84 15.78 2.44 7.63
C THR A 84 15.86 2.26 9.14
N VAL A 85 16.51 1.19 9.59
CA VAL A 85 16.62 0.84 11.02
C VAL A 85 17.39 1.90 11.82
N GLU A 86 18.50 2.38 11.28
CA GLU A 86 19.35 3.39 11.95
C GLU A 86 18.67 4.78 12.05
N ASN A 87 17.81 5.13 11.08
CA ASN A 87 17.10 6.42 11.09
C ASN A 87 15.73 6.37 11.80
N ALA A 88 15.25 5.18 12.21
CA ALA A 88 13.96 5.02 12.87
C ALA A 88 13.85 5.78 14.21
N PRO A 89 14.84 5.74 15.12
CA PRO A 89 14.75 6.47 16.39
C PRO A 89 14.57 7.98 16.22
N ALA A 90 15.27 8.58 15.25
CA ALA A 90 15.14 10.02 14.96
C ALA A 90 13.75 10.37 14.41
N ALA A 91 13.16 9.48 13.62
CA ALA A 91 11.79 9.64 13.12
C ALA A 91 10.76 9.59 14.27
N ILE A 92 10.91 8.68 15.24
CA ILE A 92 10.06 8.62 16.43
C ILE A 92 10.20 9.89 17.27
N ALA A 93 11.43 10.33 17.54
CA ALA A 93 11.69 11.55 18.29
C ALA A 93 11.02 12.78 17.64
N TRP A 94 11.04 12.86 16.31
CA TRP A 94 10.36 13.93 15.59
C TRP A 94 8.83 13.86 15.74
N LEU A 95 8.21 12.69 15.71
CA LEU A 95 6.77 12.54 15.95
C LEU A 95 6.39 12.95 17.39
N GLN A 96 7.23 12.60 18.39
CA GLN A 96 7.03 13.05 19.77
C GLN A 96 7.10 14.58 19.89
N GLN A 97 8.03 15.24 19.22
CA GLN A 97 8.14 16.70 19.17
C GLN A 97 6.89 17.35 18.55
N LEU A 98 6.24 16.71 17.60
CA LEU A 98 4.97 17.17 17.01
C LEU A 98 3.76 16.92 17.91
N GLY A 99 3.93 16.17 19.01
CA GLY A 99 2.90 15.89 19.99
C GLY A 99 2.05 14.66 19.64
N VAL A 100 2.59 13.67 18.94
CA VAL A 100 1.89 12.36 18.77
C VAL A 100 1.75 11.69 20.14
N PRO A 101 0.52 11.31 20.56
CA PRO A 101 0.25 10.75 21.86
C PRO A 101 0.58 9.26 21.94
N PHE A 102 1.86 8.91 21.87
CA PHE A 102 2.29 7.53 22.06
C PHE A 102 2.01 7.02 23.47
N SER A 103 1.74 5.73 23.60
CA SER A 103 1.57 5.06 24.88
C SER A 103 2.87 5.11 25.68
N THR A 104 2.75 5.48 26.97
CA THR A 104 3.88 5.57 27.90
C THR A 104 3.61 4.77 29.17
N GLU A 105 4.67 4.24 29.76
CA GLU A 105 4.68 3.59 31.06
C GLU A 105 5.80 4.19 31.90
N ASN A 106 5.50 4.64 33.11
CA ASN A 106 6.47 5.32 34.00
C ASN A 106 7.20 6.53 33.38
N GLY A 107 6.57 7.21 32.40
CA GLY A 107 7.13 8.37 31.72
C GLY A 107 8.01 8.06 30.50
N GLU A 108 8.26 6.79 30.20
CA GLU A 108 8.97 6.31 29.03
C GLU A 108 8.01 5.70 28.00
N LEU A 109 8.42 5.59 26.73
CA LEU A 109 7.63 4.94 25.68
C LEU A 109 7.37 3.48 26.05
N HIS A 110 6.10 3.07 26.05
CA HIS A 110 5.74 1.68 26.20
C HIS A 110 5.98 0.96 24.86
N LEU A 111 6.84 -0.07 24.87
CA LEU A 111 7.20 -0.84 23.70
C LEU A 111 6.53 -2.21 23.72
N THR A 112 5.91 -2.58 22.59
CA THR A 112 5.33 -3.91 22.38
C THR A 112 6.20 -4.74 21.43
N ARG A 113 5.84 -6.02 21.26
CA ARG A 113 6.47 -6.94 20.32
C ARG A 113 5.41 -7.50 19.39
N GLU A 114 5.67 -7.45 18.10
CA GLU A 114 4.84 -8.09 17.07
C GLU A 114 5.52 -9.32 16.46
N GLY A 115 4.77 -10.11 15.70
CA GLY A 115 5.27 -11.31 15.05
C GLY A 115 6.46 -11.01 14.12
N GLY A 116 7.50 -11.85 14.19
CA GLY A 116 8.75 -11.70 13.46
C GLY A 116 9.81 -10.85 14.14
N HIS A 117 9.48 -10.07 15.19
CA HIS A 117 10.45 -9.33 15.99
C HIS A 117 10.98 -10.14 17.15
N THR A 118 12.30 -10.14 17.35
CA THR A 118 12.96 -10.80 18.48
C THR A 118 12.88 -9.97 19.77
N HIS A 119 12.77 -8.64 19.66
CA HIS A 119 12.73 -7.70 20.79
C HIS A 119 11.44 -6.87 20.82
N ARG A 120 11.16 -6.28 21.99
CA ARG A 120 10.10 -5.26 22.15
C ARG A 120 10.61 -3.93 21.63
N ARG A 121 10.22 -3.57 20.42
CA ARG A 121 10.66 -2.33 19.74
C ARG A 121 9.56 -1.57 19.04
N ILE A 122 8.30 -1.98 19.25
CA ILE A 122 7.16 -1.38 18.57
C ILE A 122 6.60 -0.26 19.43
N VAL A 123 6.77 0.97 18.96
CA VAL A 123 6.15 2.19 19.52
C VAL A 123 4.69 2.23 19.03
N HIS A 124 3.75 2.49 19.92
CA HIS A 124 2.34 2.47 19.59
C HIS A 124 1.53 3.54 20.33
N ALA A 125 0.35 3.86 19.82
CA ALA A 125 -0.65 4.69 20.46
C ALA A 125 -1.94 3.86 20.60
N THR A 126 -2.10 3.19 21.75
CA THR A 126 -3.17 2.21 21.98
C THR A 126 -3.24 1.17 20.84
N ASP A 127 -4.39 0.94 20.24
CA ASP A 127 -4.64 0.05 19.09
C ASP A 127 -4.91 0.82 17.77
N ALA A 128 -4.52 2.11 17.72
CA ALA A 128 -4.83 3.01 16.61
C ALA A 128 -3.65 3.96 16.29
N THR A 129 -2.43 3.41 16.24
CA THR A 129 -1.20 4.22 16.07
C THR A 129 -1.25 5.07 14.80
N GLY A 130 -1.70 4.50 13.70
CA GLY A 130 -1.82 5.21 12.43
C GLY A 130 -2.75 6.41 12.51
N ALA A 131 -3.91 6.25 13.15
CA ALA A 131 -4.89 7.33 13.32
C ALA A 131 -4.33 8.47 14.20
N ALA A 132 -3.63 8.15 15.30
CA ALA A 132 -3.02 9.13 16.19
C ALA A 132 -1.92 9.94 15.47
N VAL A 133 -1.05 9.26 14.70
CA VAL A 133 -0.02 9.90 13.90
C VAL A 133 -0.62 10.76 12.80
N GLN A 134 -1.57 10.20 12.01
CA GLN A 134 -2.21 10.90 10.89
C GLN A 134 -2.95 12.17 11.37
N ALA A 135 -3.72 12.07 12.46
CA ALA A 135 -4.44 13.20 13.03
C ALA A 135 -3.49 14.33 13.48
N THR A 136 -2.38 13.97 14.14
CA THR A 136 -1.37 14.94 14.58
C THR A 136 -0.71 15.63 13.39
N LEU A 137 -0.23 14.86 12.40
CA LEU A 137 0.43 15.41 11.21
C LEU A 137 -0.52 16.27 10.39
N SER A 138 -1.77 15.83 10.18
CA SER A 138 -2.79 16.60 9.45
C SER A 138 -3.09 17.92 10.13
N ARG A 139 -3.26 17.93 11.46
CA ARG A 139 -3.48 19.15 12.24
C ARG A 139 -2.31 20.11 12.12
N VAL A 140 -1.08 19.63 12.28
CA VAL A 140 0.11 20.48 12.19
C VAL A 140 0.30 20.99 10.76
N ALA A 141 0.13 20.16 9.75
CA ALA A 141 0.31 20.55 8.35
C ALA A 141 -0.72 21.59 7.88
N ARG A 142 -1.99 21.47 8.31
CA ARG A 142 -3.02 22.49 8.03
C ARG A 142 -2.71 23.85 8.67
N ALA A 143 -1.99 23.87 9.79
CA ALA A 143 -1.57 25.08 10.47
C ALA A 143 -0.23 25.64 9.97
N THR A 144 0.48 24.91 9.11
CA THR A 144 1.82 25.30 8.64
C THR A 144 1.74 26.18 7.40
N PRO A 145 2.24 27.43 7.44
CA PRO A 145 2.33 28.26 6.25
C PRO A 145 3.21 27.60 5.17
N GLY A 146 2.87 27.86 3.90
CA GLY A 146 3.60 27.30 2.75
C GLY A 146 3.08 25.94 2.27
N ILE A 147 2.15 25.29 2.99
CA ILE A 147 1.45 24.10 2.52
C ILE A 147 0.04 24.46 2.05
N THR A 148 -0.27 24.08 0.82
CA THR A 148 -1.63 24.21 0.25
C THR A 148 -2.19 22.81 -0.02
N PHE A 149 -3.38 22.51 0.50
CA PHE A 149 -4.06 21.25 0.30
C PHE A 149 -5.08 21.34 -0.83
N PHE A 150 -5.06 20.33 -1.69
CA PHE A 150 -6.02 20.09 -2.75
C PHE A 150 -6.70 18.75 -2.48
N GLU A 151 -7.81 18.80 -1.75
CA GLU A 151 -8.63 17.61 -1.45
C GLU A 151 -9.60 17.36 -2.61
N ASN A 152 -10.06 16.12 -2.82
CA ASN A 152 -10.83 15.68 -3.99
C ASN A 152 -10.12 15.97 -5.33
N HIS A 153 -8.80 15.91 -5.32
CA HIS A 153 -7.97 16.09 -6.51
C HIS A 153 -7.18 14.82 -6.82
N MET A 154 -7.33 14.29 -8.03
CA MET A 154 -6.75 13.01 -8.42
C MET A 154 -5.69 13.16 -9.51
N LEU A 155 -4.53 12.53 -9.32
CA LEU A 155 -3.48 12.44 -10.33
C LEU A 155 -4.02 11.77 -11.61
N VAL A 156 -3.95 12.46 -12.73
CA VAL A 156 -4.23 11.90 -14.06
C VAL A 156 -2.97 11.29 -14.65
N ASP A 157 -1.95 12.12 -14.90
CA ASP A 157 -0.64 11.70 -15.40
C ASP A 157 0.45 12.71 -15.00
N LEU A 158 1.70 12.24 -14.95
CA LEU A 158 2.88 13.08 -14.74
C LEU A 158 3.24 13.82 -16.04
N ILE A 159 3.64 15.07 -15.93
CA ILE A 159 4.13 15.87 -17.06
C ILE A 159 5.64 15.77 -17.11
N THR A 160 6.16 15.18 -18.17
CA THR A 160 7.60 14.97 -18.41
C THR A 160 8.05 15.63 -19.71
N ASP A 161 9.35 15.63 -19.98
CA ASP A 161 9.92 16.16 -21.23
C ASP A 161 9.22 15.64 -22.51
N ARG A 162 8.66 14.42 -22.46
CA ARG A 162 7.89 13.84 -23.56
C ARG A 162 6.66 14.65 -23.95
N HIS A 163 6.01 15.28 -22.96
CA HIS A 163 4.84 16.15 -23.20
C HIS A 163 5.23 17.50 -23.81
N LEU A 164 6.49 17.93 -23.60
CA LEU A 164 7.01 19.18 -24.11
C LEU A 164 7.59 19.05 -25.52
N SER A 165 8.26 17.94 -25.82
CA SER A 165 9.03 17.74 -27.04
C SER A 165 8.34 16.85 -28.08
N GLY A 166 7.17 16.29 -27.74
CA GLY A 166 6.47 15.32 -28.56
C GLY A 166 7.17 13.94 -28.63
N PRO A 167 6.67 13.01 -29.46
CA PRO A 167 7.16 11.64 -29.53
C PRO A 167 8.59 11.49 -30.11
N THR A 168 9.18 12.54 -30.64
CA THR A 168 10.52 12.56 -31.24
C THR A 168 11.62 13.01 -30.27
N ALA A 169 11.31 13.24 -28.98
CA ALA A 169 12.32 13.60 -27.99
C ALA A 169 13.41 12.53 -27.96
N ALA A 170 14.67 12.94 -28.16
CA ALA A 170 15.84 12.06 -28.06
C ALA A 170 15.85 11.39 -26.68
N ALA A 171 16.43 10.18 -26.61
CA ALA A 171 16.68 9.47 -25.36
C ALA A 171 17.72 10.22 -24.52
N GLY A 172 17.34 11.38 -23.96
CA GLY A 172 18.12 12.20 -23.05
C GLY A 172 17.61 12.05 -21.61
N GLU A 173 18.21 12.80 -20.72
CA GLU A 173 17.76 12.90 -19.33
C GLU A 173 16.27 13.26 -19.29
N ARG A 174 15.50 12.47 -18.58
CA ARG A 174 14.05 12.68 -18.44
C ARG A 174 13.78 13.47 -17.18
N HIS A 175 13.06 14.58 -17.30
CA HIS A 175 12.64 15.39 -16.16
C HIS A 175 11.12 15.31 -15.96
N CYS A 176 10.69 15.34 -14.70
CA CYS A 176 9.32 15.60 -14.31
C CYS A 176 9.16 17.10 -14.05
N HIS A 177 8.08 17.67 -14.57
CA HIS A 177 7.78 19.10 -14.49
C HIS A 177 6.49 19.39 -13.70
N GLY A 178 5.83 18.35 -13.19
CA GLY A 178 4.57 18.42 -12.49
C GLY A 178 3.59 17.35 -12.94
N ALA A 179 2.31 17.65 -12.88
CA ALA A 179 1.26 16.69 -13.17
C ALA A 179 -0.02 17.34 -13.73
N TYR A 180 -0.79 16.54 -14.47
CA TYR A 180 -2.21 16.78 -14.70
C TYR A 180 -2.99 16.18 -13.54
N VAL A 181 -3.92 16.94 -12.99
CA VAL A 181 -4.70 16.57 -11.81
C VAL A 181 -6.17 16.90 -12.07
N LEU A 182 -7.05 15.93 -11.86
CA LEU A 182 -8.49 16.10 -11.95
C LEU A 182 -9.01 16.72 -10.64
N ASP A 183 -9.62 17.90 -10.71
CA ASP A 183 -10.53 18.41 -9.67
C ASP A 183 -11.85 17.64 -9.80
N VAL A 184 -12.09 16.72 -8.88
CA VAL A 184 -13.28 15.84 -8.90
C VAL A 184 -14.58 16.60 -8.66
N ASP A 185 -14.50 17.72 -7.90
CA ASP A 185 -15.70 18.50 -7.56
C ASP A 185 -16.14 19.40 -8.72
N ARG A 186 -15.21 19.81 -9.60
CA ARG A 186 -15.47 20.63 -10.78
C ARG A 186 -15.52 19.85 -12.08
N ASP A 187 -15.06 18.60 -12.05
CA ASP A 187 -14.89 17.76 -13.25
C ASP A 187 -13.98 18.40 -14.30
N GLU A 188 -12.89 19.04 -13.84
CA GLU A 188 -11.92 19.74 -14.67
C GLU A 188 -10.50 19.25 -14.42
N VAL A 189 -9.70 19.07 -15.47
CA VAL A 189 -8.27 18.73 -15.32
C VAL A 189 -7.43 20.00 -15.27
N GLU A 190 -6.70 20.14 -14.19
CA GLU A 190 -5.81 21.25 -13.90
C GLU A 190 -4.33 20.88 -14.10
N VAL A 191 -3.48 21.88 -14.32
CA VAL A 191 -2.03 21.71 -14.45
C VAL A 191 -1.35 22.12 -13.15
N PHE A 192 -0.58 21.22 -12.56
CA PHE A 192 0.29 21.51 -11.42
C PHE A 192 1.73 21.54 -11.88
N SER A 193 2.32 22.72 -11.94
CA SER A 193 3.72 22.95 -12.31
C SER A 193 4.59 22.96 -11.07
N ALA A 194 5.58 22.08 -11.03
CA ALA A 194 6.53 21.99 -9.91
C ALA A 194 7.91 21.51 -10.36
N ALA A 195 8.97 22.07 -9.77
CA ALA A 195 10.33 21.64 -10.04
C ALA A 195 10.64 20.24 -9.50
N GLN A 196 9.95 19.82 -8.44
CA GLN A 196 10.06 18.52 -7.81
C GLN A 196 8.67 17.95 -7.56
N THR A 197 8.48 16.66 -7.85
CA THR A 197 7.22 15.94 -7.59
C THR A 197 7.51 14.71 -6.72
N ILE A 198 6.72 14.51 -5.67
CA ILE A 198 6.83 13.36 -4.76
C ILE A 198 5.56 12.53 -4.86
N LEU A 199 5.69 11.26 -5.27
CA LEU A 199 4.63 10.27 -5.22
C LEU A 199 4.59 9.61 -3.85
N ALA A 200 3.50 9.81 -3.10
CA ALA A 200 3.26 9.23 -1.77
C ALA A 200 1.85 8.60 -1.70
N THR A 201 1.45 7.92 -2.77
CA THR A 201 0.07 7.49 -3.04
C THR A 201 -0.33 6.19 -2.34
N GLY A 202 0.59 5.54 -1.62
CA GLY A 202 0.34 4.24 -0.99
C GLY A 202 0.33 3.08 -1.99
N GLY A 203 -0.21 1.95 -1.56
CA GLY A 203 -0.19 0.70 -2.31
C GLY A 203 -1.43 0.48 -3.20
N ALA A 204 -1.65 -0.78 -3.56
CA ALA A 204 -2.64 -1.19 -4.56
C ALA A 204 -3.56 -2.33 -4.09
N GLY A 205 -3.81 -2.45 -2.79
CA GLY A 205 -4.60 -3.57 -2.26
C GLY A 205 -6.01 -3.68 -2.86
N LYS A 206 -6.56 -2.60 -3.40
CA LYS A 206 -7.88 -2.54 -4.03
C LYS A 206 -7.97 -3.35 -5.34
N VAL A 207 -6.86 -3.76 -5.90
CA VAL A 207 -6.82 -4.68 -7.06
C VAL A 207 -7.42 -6.05 -6.74
N TYR A 208 -7.55 -6.40 -5.46
CA TYR A 208 -8.17 -7.65 -5.00
C TYR A 208 -9.59 -7.44 -4.46
N LEU A 209 -10.41 -8.47 -4.55
CA LEU A 209 -11.79 -8.45 -4.07
C LEU A 209 -11.88 -8.14 -2.57
N TYR A 210 -11.03 -8.81 -1.77
CA TYR A 210 -10.92 -8.58 -0.33
C TYR A 210 -9.62 -7.88 0.00
N THR A 211 -9.71 -6.76 0.72
CA THR A 211 -8.56 -5.98 1.17
C THR A 211 -8.86 -5.30 2.48
N THR A 212 -7.84 -5.13 3.32
CA THR A 212 -7.92 -4.32 4.56
C THR A 212 -7.66 -2.84 4.29
N ASN A 213 -7.27 -2.49 3.05
CA ASN A 213 -6.96 -1.12 2.68
C ASN A 213 -8.24 -0.31 2.40
N PRO A 214 -8.20 1.02 2.59
CA PRO A 214 -9.28 1.91 2.19
C PRO A 214 -9.47 1.93 0.66
N ASP A 215 -10.58 2.51 0.22
CA ASP A 215 -10.93 2.60 -1.21
C ASP A 215 -9.92 3.43 -2.02
N THR A 216 -9.06 4.18 -1.35
CA THR A 216 -8.02 5.00 -1.98
C THR A 216 -6.79 4.21 -2.45
N ALA A 217 -6.63 2.95 -2.06
CA ALA A 217 -5.44 2.12 -2.37
C ALA A 217 -5.51 1.48 -3.77
N THR A 218 -5.52 2.29 -4.82
CA THR A 218 -5.68 1.89 -6.23
C THR A 218 -4.38 1.90 -7.05
N GLY A 219 -3.22 2.13 -6.39
CA GLY A 219 -1.90 2.06 -7.05
C GLY A 219 -1.59 3.22 -7.99
N ASP A 220 -2.18 4.38 -7.76
CA ASP A 220 -2.14 5.53 -8.68
C ASP A 220 -0.71 5.97 -9.01
N GLY A 221 0.16 6.12 -8.00
CA GLY A 221 1.55 6.52 -8.21
C GLY A 221 2.38 5.45 -8.92
N ILE A 222 2.13 4.16 -8.63
CA ILE A 222 2.80 3.05 -9.32
C ILE A 222 2.45 3.08 -10.80
N ALA A 223 1.15 3.20 -11.13
CA ALA A 223 0.67 3.24 -12.50
C ALA A 223 1.16 4.50 -13.25
N ALA A 224 1.09 5.67 -12.63
CA ALA A 224 1.54 6.92 -13.23
C ALA A 224 3.07 6.94 -13.45
N GLY A 225 3.85 6.47 -12.49
CA GLY A 225 5.31 6.33 -12.62
C GLY A 225 5.70 5.36 -13.74
N TRP A 226 5.01 4.21 -13.85
CA TRP A 226 5.20 3.26 -14.94
C TRP A 226 4.94 3.90 -16.30
N ARG A 227 3.80 4.59 -16.47
CA ARG A 227 3.48 5.31 -17.73
C ARG A 227 4.48 6.40 -18.05
N ALA A 228 5.03 7.05 -17.03
CA ALA A 228 6.08 8.06 -17.19
C ALA A 228 7.43 7.45 -17.60
N GLY A 229 7.66 6.15 -17.36
CA GLY A 229 8.86 5.42 -17.76
C GLY A 229 9.75 4.97 -16.60
N CYS A 230 9.26 4.98 -15.36
CA CYS A 230 9.98 4.44 -14.20
C CYS A 230 9.93 2.91 -14.16
N ARG A 231 11.02 2.29 -13.71
CA ARG A 231 11.05 0.86 -13.39
C ARG A 231 10.17 0.55 -12.19
N VAL A 232 9.63 -0.67 -12.20
CA VAL A 232 8.82 -1.20 -11.11
C VAL A 232 9.43 -2.52 -10.64
N GLY A 233 9.50 -2.74 -9.33
CA GLY A 233 10.09 -3.94 -8.75
C GLY A 233 9.14 -4.72 -7.87
N ASN A 234 9.30 -6.06 -7.85
CA ASN A 234 8.74 -6.97 -6.85
C ASN A 234 7.21 -6.92 -6.69
N MET A 235 6.45 -6.62 -7.75
CA MET A 235 4.99 -6.46 -7.69
C MET A 235 4.24 -7.76 -7.36
N GLU A 236 4.84 -8.91 -7.53
CA GLU A 236 4.25 -10.21 -7.17
C GLU A 236 4.10 -10.43 -5.66
N PHE A 237 4.79 -9.63 -4.83
CA PHE A 237 4.77 -9.76 -3.37
C PHE A 237 3.70 -8.90 -2.74
N ILE A 238 2.48 -9.40 -2.77
CA ILE A 238 1.33 -8.83 -2.06
C ILE A 238 1.12 -9.58 -0.75
N GLN A 239 1.21 -8.89 0.37
CA GLN A 239 0.95 -9.49 1.69
C GLN A 239 -0.56 -9.60 1.91
N PHE A 240 -1.03 -10.80 2.25
CA PHE A 240 -2.40 -11.05 2.66
C PHE A 240 -2.46 -11.21 4.18
N HIS A 241 -3.39 -10.50 4.82
CA HIS A 241 -3.72 -10.75 6.21
C HIS A 241 -4.69 -11.94 6.28
N PRO A 242 -4.47 -12.94 7.15
CA PRO A 242 -5.27 -14.15 7.16
C PRO A 242 -6.74 -13.94 7.52
N THR A 243 -7.04 -12.99 8.41
CA THR A 243 -8.34 -12.84 9.05
C THR A 243 -8.88 -11.42 8.89
N CYS A 244 -9.63 -11.17 7.82
CA CYS A 244 -10.49 -10.01 7.63
C CYS A 244 -11.94 -10.45 7.84
N LEU A 245 -12.76 -9.63 8.49
CA LEU A 245 -14.17 -9.91 8.68
C LEU A 245 -14.86 -10.06 7.32
N TYR A 246 -15.53 -11.20 7.10
CA TYR A 246 -16.38 -11.42 5.95
C TYR A 246 -17.82 -11.04 6.29
N HIS A 247 -18.32 -9.96 5.67
CA HIS A 247 -19.70 -9.53 5.83
C HIS A 247 -20.18 -8.74 4.60
N PRO A 248 -21.42 -8.92 4.10
CA PRO A 248 -21.92 -8.25 2.89
C PRO A 248 -21.85 -6.71 2.95
N ASN A 249 -22.07 -6.13 4.15
CA ASN A 249 -22.16 -4.69 4.35
C ASN A 249 -20.86 -4.06 4.85
N VAL A 250 -19.81 -4.85 5.08
CA VAL A 250 -18.52 -4.36 5.59
C VAL A 250 -17.41 -4.94 4.74
N LYS A 251 -16.63 -4.07 4.15
CA LYS A 251 -15.38 -4.42 3.49
C LYS A 251 -14.27 -3.89 4.40
N ASN A 252 -13.15 -4.62 4.52
CA ASN A 252 -11.90 -4.15 5.12
C ASN A 252 -11.78 -4.07 6.67
N PHE A 253 -12.66 -4.69 7.46
CA PHE A 253 -12.43 -4.74 8.91
C PHE A 253 -11.48 -5.87 9.30
N LEU A 254 -10.30 -5.48 9.84
CA LEU A 254 -9.27 -6.42 10.28
C LEU A 254 -9.64 -7.07 11.61
N ILE A 255 -9.61 -8.40 11.67
CA ILE A 255 -9.60 -9.15 12.93
C ILE A 255 -8.14 -9.41 13.28
N THR A 256 -7.65 -8.73 14.32
CA THR A 256 -6.23 -8.75 14.69
C THR A 256 -5.70 -10.17 14.93
N GLU A 257 -4.42 -10.35 14.69
CA GLU A 257 -3.70 -11.60 14.96
C GLU A 257 -3.77 -12.01 16.44
N ALA A 258 -3.90 -11.05 17.35
CA ALA A 258 -4.01 -11.30 18.77
C ALA A 258 -5.18 -12.25 19.13
N VAL A 259 -6.29 -12.23 18.35
CA VAL A 259 -7.39 -13.18 18.56
C VAL A 259 -6.93 -14.63 18.39
N ARG A 260 -6.05 -14.91 17.41
CA ARG A 260 -5.44 -16.25 17.24
C ARG A 260 -4.41 -16.52 18.33
N GLY A 261 -3.65 -15.51 18.74
CA GLY A 261 -2.70 -15.55 19.83
C GLY A 261 -3.34 -15.96 21.16
N GLU A 262 -4.55 -15.47 21.42
CA GLU A 262 -5.35 -15.77 22.62
C GLU A 262 -6.20 -17.05 22.47
N GLY A 263 -5.89 -17.89 21.50
CA GLY A 263 -6.47 -19.23 21.33
C GLY A 263 -7.62 -19.33 20.35
N GLY A 264 -7.88 -18.30 19.53
CA GLY A 264 -8.87 -18.35 18.45
C GLY A 264 -8.57 -19.49 17.48
N ARG A 265 -9.60 -20.26 17.10
CA ARG A 265 -9.52 -21.48 16.27
C ARG A 265 -10.14 -21.25 14.91
N LEU A 266 -9.47 -21.68 13.84
CA LEU A 266 -9.97 -21.62 12.48
C LEU A 266 -10.74 -22.89 12.14
N LEU A 267 -12.02 -22.71 11.81
CA LEU A 267 -12.98 -23.78 11.59
C LEU A 267 -13.58 -23.70 10.17
N LEU A 268 -13.89 -24.86 9.60
CA LEU A 268 -14.82 -24.96 8.47
C LEU A 268 -16.24 -24.60 8.91
N PRO A 269 -17.11 -24.14 7.99
CA PRO A 269 -18.52 -23.83 8.30
C PRO A 269 -19.29 -25.03 8.87
N PRO A 270 -20.37 -24.83 9.63
CA PRO A 270 -21.13 -25.90 10.29
C PRO A 270 -21.63 -27.01 9.35
N HIS A 271 -22.00 -26.69 8.12
CA HIS A 271 -22.45 -27.70 7.14
C HIS A 271 -21.32 -28.66 6.69
N LEU A 272 -20.05 -28.32 6.99
CA LEU A 272 -18.87 -29.18 6.81
C LEU A 272 -18.33 -29.73 8.14
N GLY A 273 -19.11 -29.66 9.22
CA GLY A 273 -18.82 -30.25 10.52
C GLY A 273 -17.94 -29.41 11.43
N SER A 274 -17.75 -28.13 11.16
CA SER A 274 -16.92 -27.22 12.01
C SER A 274 -15.53 -27.75 12.32
N HIS A 275 -14.91 -28.47 11.37
CA HIS A 275 -13.57 -29.05 11.55
C HIS A 275 -12.52 -27.93 11.71
N ARG A 276 -11.66 -28.08 12.75
CA ARG A 276 -10.49 -27.22 12.95
C ARG A 276 -9.37 -27.66 12.03
N PHE A 277 -9.14 -26.95 10.93
CA PHE A 277 -8.29 -27.41 9.84
C PHE A 277 -6.80 -27.02 9.99
N MET A 278 -6.44 -26.01 10.78
CA MET A 278 -5.05 -25.57 10.86
C MET A 278 -4.04 -26.64 11.29
N PRO A 279 -4.36 -27.54 12.24
CA PRO A 279 -3.45 -28.64 12.60
C PRO A 279 -3.11 -29.60 11.43
N ASP A 280 -3.95 -29.68 10.41
CA ASP A 280 -3.71 -30.50 9.22
C ASP A 280 -2.70 -29.85 8.26
N HIS A 281 -2.48 -28.54 8.38
CA HIS A 281 -1.60 -27.76 7.51
C HIS A 281 -0.24 -27.43 8.14
N ASP A 282 -0.20 -27.13 9.45
CA ASP A 282 1.05 -26.78 10.15
C ASP A 282 0.97 -27.19 11.63
N PRO A 283 2.04 -27.78 12.20
CA PRO A 283 2.05 -28.22 13.61
C PRO A 283 1.90 -27.07 14.62
N ARG A 284 2.19 -25.83 14.24
CA ARG A 284 1.97 -24.63 15.06
C ARG A 284 0.51 -24.14 15.00
N ALA A 285 -0.31 -24.77 14.16
CA ALA A 285 -1.72 -24.47 13.93
C ALA A 285 -1.95 -22.96 13.68
N GLU A 286 -2.87 -22.31 14.39
CA GLU A 286 -3.21 -20.89 14.22
C GLU A 286 -2.08 -19.92 14.58
N LEU A 287 -1.03 -20.39 15.26
CA LEU A 287 0.17 -19.64 15.60
C LEU A 287 1.27 -19.72 14.52
N ALA A 288 1.02 -20.42 13.42
CA ALA A 288 1.89 -20.40 12.26
C ALA A 288 2.02 -18.97 11.67
N PRO A 289 3.11 -18.64 10.96
CA PRO A 289 3.26 -17.37 10.25
C PRO A 289 2.06 -17.03 9.36
N ARG A 290 1.80 -15.74 9.19
CA ARG A 290 0.62 -15.22 8.47
C ARG A 290 0.45 -15.80 7.07
N ASP A 291 1.54 -15.97 6.34
CA ASP A 291 1.53 -16.54 4.99
C ASP A 291 1.09 -18.01 4.98
N ILE A 292 1.48 -18.79 5.96
CA ILE A 292 1.06 -20.19 6.12
C ILE A 292 -0.43 -20.27 6.46
N VAL A 293 -0.89 -19.48 7.43
CA VAL A 293 -2.31 -19.41 7.81
C VAL A 293 -3.18 -18.96 6.63
N ALA A 294 -2.75 -17.92 5.92
CA ALA A 294 -3.47 -17.43 4.75
C ALA A 294 -3.55 -18.47 3.62
N ARG A 295 -2.47 -19.22 3.37
CA ARG A 295 -2.46 -20.34 2.41
C ARG A 295 -3.39 -21.48 2.81
N ALA A 296 -3.42 -21.83 4.10
CA ALA A 296 -4.32 -22.85 4.60
C ALA A 296 -5.79 -22.46 4.42
N ILE A 297 -6.15 -21.22 4.77
CA ILE A 297 -7.51 -20.70 4.58
C ILE A 297 -7.87 -20.69 3.08
N ASP A 298 -7.02 -20.14 2.22
CA ASP A 298 -7.22 -20.12 0.76
C ASP A 298 -7.40 -21.53 0.18
N HIS A 299 -6.62 -22.50 0.69
CA HIS A 299 -6.75 -23.90 0.29
C HIS A 299 -8.12 -24.47 0.64
N GLU A 300 -8.55 -24.32 1.91
CA GLU A 300 -9.83 -24.86 2.36
C GLU A 300 -11.01 -24.17 1.68
N MET A 301 -10.95 -22.85 1.49
CA MET A 301 -11.98 -22.11 0.76
C MET A 301 -12.13 -22.63 -0.68
N LYS A 302 -11.03 -22.77 -1.42
CA LYS A 302 -11.04 -23.23 -2.81
C LYS A 302 -11.41 -24.70 -2.96
N LYS A 303 -10.98 -25.54 -2.02
CA LYS A 303 -11.29 -26.98 -1.98
C LYS A 303 -12.79 -27.24 -1.81
N HIS A 304 -13.44 -26.46 -0.96
CA HIS A 304 -14.84 -26.64 -0.59
C HIS A 304 -15.79 -25.64 -1.27
N GLY A 305 -15.29 -24.71 -2.09
CA GLY A 305 -16.10 -23.69 -2.75
C GLY A 305 -16.73 -22.69 -1.77
N LEU A 306 -15.99 -22.30 -0.73
CA LEU A 306 -16.47 -21.41 0.33
C LEU A 306 -16.11 -19.95 0.06
N ASP A 307 -16.97 -19.05 0.51
CA ASP A 307 -16.72 -17.60 0.50
C ASP A 307 -15.91 -17.14 1.74
N CYS A 308 -15.99 -17.88 2.85
CA CYS A 308 -15.27 -17.60 4.09
C CYS A 308 -15.02 -18.86 4.92
N VAL A 309 -14.15 -18.75 5.92
CA VAL A 309 -14.01 -19.70 7.04
C VAL A 309 -14.42 -19.01 8.33
N HIS A 310 -14.42 -19.73 9.44
CA HIS A 310 -14.86 -19.25 10.74
C HIS A 310 -13.68 -19.16 11.72
N LEU A 311 -13.55 -18.03 12.42
CA LEU A 311 -12.61 -17.84 13.53
C LEU A 311 -13.37 -17.86 14.85
N ASP A 312 -13.20 -18.92 15.64
CA ASP A 312 -13.91 -19.12 16.90
C ASP A 312 -13.03 -18.80 18.10
N ILE A 313 -13.48 -17.86 18.93
CA ILE A 313 -12.90 -17.51 20.24
C ILE A 313 -13.96 -17.56 21.35
N SER A 314 -15.15 -18.08 21.07
CA SER A 314 -16.29 -18.12 22.00
C SER A 314 -16.05 -18.98 23.26
N HIS A 315 -14.98 -19.78 23.26
CA HIS A 315 -14.55 -20.54 24.44
C HIS A 315 -13.90 -19.68 25.54
N GLN A 316 -13.51 -18.44 25.23
CA GLN A 316 -13.05 -17.46 26.23
C GLN A 316 -14.23 -16.82 26.95
N SER A 317 -14.00 -16.37 28.22
CA SER A 317 -15.07 -15.73 28.97
C SER A 317 -15.48 -14.40 28.35
N PRO A 318 -16.78 -13.98 28.45
CA PRO A 318 -17.19 -12.66 27.98
C PRO A 318 -16.39 -11.52 28.60
N ALA A 319 -16.02 -11.61 29.88
CA ALA A 319 -15.21 -10.60 30.57
C ALA A 319 -13.83 -10.46 29.91
N PHE A 320 -13.18 -11.58 29.56
CA PHE A 320 -11.91 -11.59 28.84
C PHE A 320 -12.04 -10.91 27.47
N LEU A 321 -13.08 -11.23 26.71
CA LEU A 321 -13.30 -10.67 25.38
C LEU A 321 -13.57 -9.14 25.43
N HIS A 322 -14.31 -8.68 26.44
CA HIS A 322 -14.54 -7.26 26.67
C HIS A 322 -13.27 -6.50 27.03
N GLU A 323 -12.38 -7.11 27.81
CA GLU A 323 -11.11 -6.51 28.23
C GLU A 323 -10.08 -6.45 27.10
N HIS A 324 -9.93 -7.56 26.35
CA HIS A 324 -8.84 -7.71 25.36
C HIS A 324 -9.21 -7.29 23.95
N PHE A 325 -10.51 -7.38 23.56
CA PHE A 325 -10.97 -7.14 22.18
C PHE A 325 -12.22 -6.24 22.12
N PRO A 326 -12.27 -5.11 22.85
CA PRO A 326 -13.47 -4.28 22.94
C PRO A 326 -13.94 -3.76 21.56
N ASN A 327 -13.00 -3.34 20.68
CA ASN A 327 -13.32 -2.82 19.36
C ASN A 327 -13.86 -3.90 18.42
N ILE A 328 -13.26 -5.09 18.44
CA ILE A 328 -13.73 -6.24 17.63
C ILE A 328 -15.11 -6.66 18.10
N LEU A 329 -15.31 -6.77 19.41
CA LEU A 329 -16.60 -7.13 20.00
C LEU A 329 -17.69 -6.13 19.60
N ALA A 330 -17.43 -4.84 19.78
CA ALA A 330 -18.38 -3.78 19.41
C ALA A 330 -18.69 -3.82 17.90
N ARG A 331 -17.67 -3.95 17.05
CA ARG A 331 -17.86 -3.96 15.61
C ARG A 331 -18.62 -5.19 15.12
N CYS A 332 -18.33 -6.37 15.67
CA CYS A 332 -19.07 -7.59 15.36
C CYS A 332 -20.53 -7.49 15.81
N ALA A 333 -20.77 -6.95 17.02
CA ALA A 333 -22.11 -6.75 17.56
C ALA A 333 -22.98 -5.80 16.70
N GLU A 334 -22.39 -4.70 16.17
CA GLU A 334 -23.06 -3.80 15.21
C GLU A 334 -23.57 -4.54 13.97
N LEU A 335 -22.92 -5.64 13.60
CA LEU A 335 -23.23 -6.47 12.42
C LEU A 335 -24.07 -7.71 12.78
N GLY A 336 -24.51 -7.81 14.03
CA GLY A 336 -25.34 -8.93 14.50
C GLY A 336 -24.55 -10.19 14.84
N ILE A 337 -23.22 -10.11 14.98
CA ILE A 337 -22.33 -11.23 15.34
C ILE A 337 -21.95 -11.12 16.80
N ASP A 338 -22.38 -12.08 17.64
CA ASP A 338 -22.02 -12.17 19.05
C ASP A 338 -20.82 -13.11 19.23
N ILE A 339 -19.61 -12.55 19.22
CA ILE A 339 -18.35 -13.33 19.31
C ILE A 339 -18.18 -14.07 20.63
N THR A 340 -19.03 -13.79 21.63
CA THR A 340 -19.06 -14.55 22.90
C THR A 340 -19.79 -15.89 22.78
N LYS A 341 -20.53 -16.11 21.67
CA LYS A 341 -21.39 -17.28 21.46
C LYS A 341 -21.19 -17.96 20.12
N GLU A 342 -20.70 -17.23 19.13
CA GLU A 342 -20.57 -17.72 17.77
C GLU A 342 -19.25 -17.31 17.13
N PRO A 343 -18.74 -18.07 16.15
CA PRO A 343 -17.51 -17.76 15.46
C PRO A 343 -17.68 -16.56 14.50
N ILE A 344 -16.58 -15.85 14.27
CA ILE A 344 -16.47 -14.71 13.36
C ILE A 344 -16.24 -15.25 11.94
N PRO A 345 -17.08 -14.93 10.94
CA PRO A 345 -16.77 -15.22 9.54
C PRO A 345 -15.54 -14.42 9.09
N VAL A 346 -14.52 -15.10 8.56
CA VAL A 346 -13.27 -14.45 8.13
C VAL A 346 -12.80 -14.94 6.76
N VAL A 347 -12.11 -14.06 6.05
CA VAL A 347 -11.50 -14.30 4.74
C VAL A 347 -10.11 -13.66 4.71
N PRO A 348 -9.12 -14.25 4.05
CA PRO A 348 -7.85 -13.56 3.81
C PRO A 348 -8.08 -12.31 2.96
N ALA A 349 -7.30 -11.26 3.21
CA ALA A 349 -7.45 -10.00 2.48
C ALA A 349 -6.09 -9.40 2.13
N ALA A 350 -5.97 -8.78 0.94
CA ALA A 350 -4.79 -8.04 0.56
C ALA A 350 -4.54 -6.91 1.56
N HIS A 351 -3.31 -6.80 2.06
CA HIS A 351 -2.98 -5.95 3.19
C HIS A 351 -1.86 -4.95 2.89
N TYR A 352 -0.80 -5.39 2.21
CA TYR A 352 0.35 -4.53 1.90
C TYR A 352 1.00 -4.92 0.57
N THR A 353 1.41 -3.91 -0.21
CA THR A 353 2.14 -4.06 -1.48
C THR A 353 3.63 -3.90 -1.20
N CYS A 354 4.42 -4.99 -1.25
CA CYS A 354 5.87 -4.92 -0.98
C CYS A 354 6.67 -4.40 -2.18
N GLY A 355 6.10 -4.48 -3.38
CA GLY A 355 6.65 -3.92 -4.61
C GLY A 355 6.23 -2.48 -4.87
N GLY A 356 6.69 -1.91 -5.96
CA GLY A 356 6.37 -0.54 -6.37
C GLY A 356 7.43 0.06 -7.28
N LEU A 357 7.45 1.38 -7.39
CA LEU A 357 8.47 2.12 -8.14
C LEU A 357 9.85 1.89 -7.53
N VAL A 358 10.83 1.55 -8.35
CA VAL A 358 12.22 1.37 -7.90
C VAL A 358 12.81 2.73 -7.55
N THR A 359 13.36 2.85 -6.35
CA THR A 359 14.00 4.08 -5.86
C THR A 359 15.35 3.80 -5.25
N ASP A 360 16.20 4.82 -5.20
CA ASP A 360 17.41 4.81 -4.39
C ASP A 360 17.13 5.17 -2.91
N LEU A 361 18.17 5.25 -2.09
CA LEU A 361 18.06 5.60 -0.66
C LEU A 361 17.57 7.04 -0.41
N LEU A 362 17.55 7.88 -1.43
CA LEU A 362 17.04 9.26 -1.37
C LEU A 362 15.61 9.36 -1.96
N GLY A 363 14.97 8.23 -2.25
CA GLY A 363 13.64 8.20 -2.85
C GLY A 363 13.59 8.68 -4.31
N ARG A 364 14.75 8.82 -5.00
CA ARG A 364 14.80 9.24 -6.41
C ARG A 364 14.35 8.07 -7.29
N THR A 365 13.56 8.39 -8.30
CA THR A 365 13.17 7.44 -9.36
C THR A 365 14.13 7.52 -10.56
N ASP A 366 13.78 6.82 -11.65
CA ASP A 366 14.52 6.90 -12.93
C ASP A 366 14.32 8.23 -13.70
N ILE A 367 13.51 9.14 -13.16
CA ILE A 367 13.17 10.44 -13.79
C ILE A 367 13.63 11.55 -12.85
N ASP A 368 14.47 12.47 -13.33
CA ASP A 368 14.93 13.58 -12.51
C ASP A 368 13.77 14.51 -12.13
N GLY A 369 13.81 15.02 -10.89
CA GLY A 369 12.71 15.80 -10.32
C GLY A 369 11.50 14.97 -9.90
N LEU A 370 11.54 13.62 -10.03
CA LEU A 370 10.50 12.72 -9.56
C LEU A 370 11.02 11.81 -8.45
N TYR A 371 10.37 11.90 -7.31
CA TYR A 371 10.60 11.07 -6.12
C TYR A 371 9.40 10.18 -5.87
N ALA A 372 9.64 9.06 -5.19
CA ALA A 372 8.57 8.24 -4.65
C ALA A 372 8.94 7.78 -3.24
N VAL A 373 7.96 7.74 -2.33
CA VAL A 373 8.17 7.43 -0.91
C VAL A 373 6.99 6.65 -0.31
N GLY A 374 7.27 5.77 0.65
CA GLY A 374 6.27 4.92 1.30
C GLY A 374 5.83 3.75 0.42
N GLU A 375 4.66 3.18 0.68
CA GLU A 375 4.18 1.93 0.07
C GLU A 375 4.04 1.96 -1.47
N THR A 376 4.17 3.12 -2.10
CA THR A 376 4.21 3.22 -3.58
C THR A 376 5.56 2.80 -4.17
N THR A 377 6.56 2.51 -3.33
CA THR A 377 7.95 2.26 -3.72
C THR A 377 8.40 0.82 -3.49
N CYS A 378 9.43 0.43 -4.22
CA CYS A 378 10.26 -0.73 -3.96
C CYS A 378 11.65 -0.24 -3.54
N THR A 379 11.80 0.06 -2.25
CA THR A 379 13.08 0.53 -1.66
C THR A 379 14.09 -0.60 -1.45
N GLY A 380 13.63 -1.85 -1.50
CA GLY A 380 14.40 -3.02 -1.09
C GLY A 380 14.24 -3.41 0.38
N LEU A 381 13.65 -2.57 1.22
CA LEU A 381 13.46 -2.87 2.65
C LEU A 381 12.69 -4.15 2.92
N HIS A 382 11.59 -4.37 2.19
CA HIS A 382 10.64 -5.47 2.48
C HIS A 382 10.99 -6.80 1.81
N GLY A 383 11.83 -6.80 0.78
CA GLY A 383 12.14 -8.02 0.05
C GLY A 383 10.90 -8.76 -0.43
N ALA A 384 10.82 -10.06 -0.15
CA ALA A 384 9.70 -10.91 -0.54
C ALA A 384 8.53 -10.93 0.46
N ASN A 385 8.67 -10.28 1.63
CA ASN A 385 7.63 -10.20 2.65
C ASN A 385 7.98 -9.12 3.69
N ARG A 386 7.03 -8.24 3.98
CA ARG A 386 7.18 -7.14 4.93
C ARG A 386 7.15 -7.65 6.38
N LEU A 387 8.15 -7.27 7.17
CA LEU A 387 8.10 -7.37 8.62
C LEU A 387 7.06 -6.36 9.17
N ALA A 388 6.25 -6.77 10.12
CA ALA A 388 5.26 -5.91 10.75
C ALA A 388 5.90 -4.64 11.32
N SER A 389 5.16 -3.53 11.33
CA SER A 389 5.59 -2.21 11.84
C SER A 389 6.80 -1.53 11.16
N ASN A 390 7.39 -2.15 10.10
CA ASN A 390 8.42 -1.51 9.28
C ASN A 390 7.83 -0.53 8.24
N SER A 391 6.55 -0.66 7.85
CA SER A 391 5.95 0.18 6.81
C SER A 391 5.82 1.66 7.20
N LEU A 392 5.43 1.95 8.45
CA LEU A 392 5.29 3.33 8.89
C LEU A 392 6.66 4.00 9.09
N VAL A 393 7.68 3.27 9.54
CA VAL A 393 9.04 3.81 9.63
C VAL A 393 9.64 4.06 8.25
N GLU A 394 9.43 3.18 7.27
CA GLU A 394 9.82 3.40 5.88
C GLU A 394 9.24 4.71 5.34
N CYS A 395 7.93 4.94 5.53
CA CYS A 395 7.27 6.18 5.11
C CYS A 395 8.00 7.43 5.59
N MET A 396 8.42 7.45 6.86
CA MET A 396 9.07 8.61 7.45
C MET A 396 10.53 8.75 7.03
N VAL A 397 11.28 7.66 7.08
CA VAL A 397 12.73 7.68 6.80
C VAL A 397 13.01 8.06 5.36
N PHE A 398 12.32 7.45 4.39
CA PHE A 398 12.51 7.78 2.97
C PHE A 398 11.93 9.15 2.60
N ALA A 399 10.81 9.58 3.21
CA ALA A 399 10.32 10.94 3.01
C ALA A 399 11.34 11.98 3.51
N GLN A 400 11.96 11.77 4.67
CA GLN A 400 13.00 12.64 5.18
C GLN A 400 14.29 12.61 4.32
N ALA A 401 14.60 11.46 3.73
CA ALA A 401 15.74 11.33 2.81
C ALA A 401 15.50 12.11 1.52
N ALA A 402 14.32 11.97 0.92
CA ALA A 402 13.92 12.73 -0.27
C ALA A 402 13.94 14.24 -0.01
N VAL A 403 13.44 14.67 1.14
CA VAL A 403 13.50 16.08 1.55
C VAL A 403 14.94 16.58 1.64
N ARG A 404 15.86 15.81 2.27
CA ARG A 404 17.28 16.22 2.34
C ARG A 404 17.89 16.43 0.97
N ASP A 405 17.58 15.56 0.02
CA ASP A 405 18.06 15.69 -1.36
C ASP A 405 17.46 16.91 -2.06
N ILE A 406 16.15 17.13 -1.94
CA ILE A 406 15.46 18.29 -2.52
C ILE A 406 16.05 19.60 -1.98
N LEU A 407 16.26 19.69 -0.66
CA LEU A 407 16.84 20.88 -0.03
C LEU A 407 18.30 21.15 -0.45
N ALA A 408 19.05 20.12 -0.84
CA ALA A 408 20.41 20.25 -1.33
C ALA A 408 20.52 20.64 -2.81
N ARG A 409 19.41 20.50 -3.58
CA ARG A 409 19.37 20.82 -5.01
C ARG A 409 19.20 22.32 -5.26
N ALA A 410 19.80 22.79 -6.35
CA ALA A 410 19.50 24.13 -6.85
C ALA A 410 18.04 24.20 -7.33
N ARG A 411 17.39 25.33 -7.09
CA ARG A 411 16.04 25.58 -7.64
C ARG A 411 16.12 25.62 -9.17
N ARG A 412 15.22 24.90 -9.81
CA ARG A 412 15.11 24.82 -11.26
C ARG A 412 13.85 25.57 -11.71
N GLU A 413 13.96 26.34 -12.78
CA GLU A 413 12.80 26.90 -13.45
C GLU A 413 12.07 25.80 -14.23
N VAL A 414 10.75 25.77 -14.11
CA VAL A 414 9.89 24.85 -14.86
C VAL A 414 9.44 25.55 -16.14
N PRO A 415 9.54 24.91 -17.31
CA PRO A 415 9.05 25.50 -18.56
C PRO A 415 7.53 25.65 -18.52
N ALA A 416 6.97 26.44 -19.46
CA ALA A 416 5.54 26.52 -19.63
C ALA A 416 4.97 25.14 -20.00
N LEU A 417 3.99 24.67 -19.23
CA LEU A 417 3.40 23.35 -19.43
C LEU A 417 2.15 23.45 -20.32
N PRO A 418 1.91 22.44 -21.19
CA PRO A 418 0.71 22.40 -22.02
C PRO A 418 -0.54 22.20 -21.15
N ALA A 419 -1.64 22.83 -21.51
CA ALA A 419 -2.94 22.58 -20.95
C ALA A 419 -3.40 21.15 -21.29
N TRP A 420 -4.28 20.60 -20.45
CA TRP A 420 -4.97 19.35 -20.78
C TRP A 420 -5.89 19.56 -22.00
N ASP A 421 -5.85 18.67 -22.97
CA ASP A 421 -6.61 18.76 -24.21
C ASP A 421 -7.81 17.81 -24.20
N GLU A 422 -9.00 18.37 -24.03
CA GLU A 422 -10.29 17.66 -24.06
C GLU A 422 -11.06 17.87 -25.36
N SER A 423 -10.42 18.44 -26.39
CA SER A 423 -11.10 18.80 -27.64
C SER A 423 -11.68 17.63 -28.44
N ARG A 424 -11.31 16.40 -28.07
CA ARG A 424 -11.67 15.16 -28.79
C ARG A 424 -12.57 14.23 -28.00
N VAL A 425 -12.98 14.59 -26.79
CA VAL A 425 -13.76 13.75 -25.91
C VAL A 425 -15.15 14.33 -25.67
N THR A 426 -16.07 13.48 -25.26
CA THR A 426 -17.48 13.81 -24.97
C THR A 426 -17.88 13.21 -23.61
N ASP A 427 -19.07 13.55 -23.13
CA ASP A 427 -19.63 12.90 -21.94
C ASP A 427 -19.96 11.43 -22.23
N ALA A 428 -19.69 10.57 -21.25
CA ALA A 428 -19.97 9.15 -21.36
C ALA A 428 -21.49 8.89 -21.22
N ASP A 429 -22.06 8.17 -22.17
CA ASP A 429 -23.48 7.75 -22.14
C ASP A 429 -23.73 6.63 -21.14
N GLU A 430 -22.72 5.80 -20.84
CA GLU A 430 -22.82 4.63 -19.96
C GLU A 430 -21.65 4.54 -18.98
N GLN A 431 -21.95 4.59 -17.67
CA GLN A 431 -20.96 4.33 -16.62
C GLN A 431 -20.98 2.87 -16.13
N VAL A 432 -21.93 2.08 -16.59
CA VAL A 432 -22.06 0.65 -16.20
C VAL A 432 -20.82 -0.15 -16.61
N VAL A 433 -20.17 0.20 -17.70
CA VAL A 433 -18.93 -0.45 -18.17
C VAL A 433 -17.80 -0.31 -17.14
N ILE A 434 -17.64 0.86 -16.55
CA ILE A 434 -16.58 1.11 -15.55
C ILE A 434 -16.83 0.27 -14.30
N SER A 435 -18.05 0.27 -13.77
CA SER A 435 -18.39 -0.49 -12.56
C SER A 435 -18.31 -2.00 -12.78
N HIS A 436 -18.73 -2.49 -13.95
CA HIS A 436 -18.62 -3.90 -14.32
C HIS A 436 -17.15 -4.34 -14.40
N ASN A 437 -16.32 -3.60 -15.12
CA ASN A 437 -14.91 -3.92 -15.31
C ASN A 437 -14.12 -3.86 -13.99
N TRP A 438 -14.50 -2.94 -13.09
CA TRP A 438 -13.98 -2.86 -11.73
C TRP A 438 -14.24 -4.14 -10.93
N ASP A 439 -15.47 -4.64 -10.93
CA ASP A 439 -15.83 -5.86 -10.20
C ASP A 439 -15.22 -7.11 -10.84
N GLU A 440 -15.19 -7.19 -12.17
CA GLU A 440 -14.56 -8.30 -12.89
C GLU A 440 -13.07 -8.39 -12.58
N LEU A 441 -12.34 -7.26 -12.67
CA LEU A 441 -10.91 -7.20 -12.37
C LEU A 441 -10.60 -7.77 -10.98
N ARG A 442 -11.26 -7.24 -9.96
CA ARG A 442 -11.01 -7.60 -8.57
C ARG A 442 -11.32 -9.05 -8.28
N ARG A 443 -12.38 -9.59 -8.90
CA ARG A 443 -12.78 -10.99 -8.75
C ARG A 443 -11.76 -11.93 -9.38
N PHE A 444 -11.35 -11.72 -10.64
CA PHE A 444 -10.38 -12.64 -11.24
C PHE A 444 -8.96 -12.48 -10.66
N MET A 445 -8.57 -11.30 -10.19
CA MET A 445 -7.31 -11.14 -9.46
C MET A 445 -7.33 -11.94 -8.16
N TRP A 446 -8.44 -11.92 -7.43
CA TRP A 446 -8.62 -12.77 -6.24
C TRP A 446 -8.55 -14.26 -6.57
N ASP A 447 -9.27 -14.71 -7.59
CA ASP A 447 -9.39 -16.12 -7.93
C ASP A 447 -8.12 -16.71 -8.56
N TYR A 448 -7.42 -15.93 -9.39
CA TYR A 448 -6.31 -16.43 -10.21
C TYR A 448 -4.94 -15.95 -9.78
N VAL A 449 -4.82 -14.78 -9.17
CA VAL A 449 -3.55 -14.10 -8.85
C VAL A 449 -3.38 -13.89 -7.34
N GLY A 450 -4.25 -14.49 -6.53
CA GLY A 450 -4.25 -14.37 -5.08
C GLY A 450 -3.07 -15.10 -4.40
N ILE A 451 -3.36 -15.77 -3.29
CA ILE A 451 -2.35 -16.36 -2.38
C ILE A 451 -1.63 -17.55 -3.03
N VAL A 452 -2.38 -18.47 -3.67
CA VAL A 452 -1.83 -19.66 -4.33
C VAL A 452 -1.98 -19.53 -5.85
N ARG A 453 -0.86 -19.51 -6.55
CA ARG A 453 -0.76 -19.26 -8.00
C ARG A 453 -0.41 -20.53 -8.78
N THR A 454 -0.72 -20.54 -10.07
CA THR A 454 -0.25 -21.50 -11.07
C THR A 454 -0.07 -20.78 -12.40
N ASN A 455 0.83 -21.26 -13.28
CA ASN A 455 1.04 -20.68 -14.59
C ASN A 455 -0.26 -20.54 -15.37
N LYS A 456 -1.10 -21.59 -15.37
CA LYS A 456 -2.38 -21.57 -16.06
C LYS A 456 -3.37 -20.52 -15.54
N ARG A 457 -3.36 -20.23 -14.22
CA ARG A 457 -4.18 -19.15 -13.64
C ARG A 457 -3.64 -17.78 -14.02
N LEU A 458 -2.32 -17.59 -13.96
CA LEU A 458 -1.67 -16.33 -14.35
C LEU A 458 -1.90 -16.02 -15.83
N GLU A 459 -1.78 -17.01 -16.73
CA GLU A 459 -2.10 -16.86 -18.16
C GLU A 459 -3.54 -16.42 -18.39
N ARG A 460 -4.51 -17.01 -17.66
CA ARG A 460 -5.91 -16.59 -17.74
C ARG A 460 -6.13 -15.15 -17.29
N ALA A 461 -5.46 -14.74 -16.21
CA ALA A 461 -5.51 -13.37 -15.75
C ALA A 461 -4.91 -12.40 -16.77
N ALA A 462 -3.74 -12.72 -17.35
CA ALA A 462 -3.09 -11.93 -18.39
C ALA A 462 -3.99 -11.69 -19.61
N HIS A 463 -4.69 -12.74 -20.09
CA HIS A 463 -5.64 -12.59 -21.19
C HIS A 463 -6.81 -11.64 -20.87
N ARG A 464 -7.38 -11.74 -19.65
CA ARG A 464 -8.46 -10.83 -19.22
C ARG A 464 -7.99 -9.40 -19.07
N ILE A 465 -6.79 -9.20 -18.48
CA ILE A 465 -6.18 -7.88 -18.36
C ILE A 465 -6.01 -7.23 -19.74
N THR A 466 -5.53 -8.00 -20.74
CA THR A 466 -5.36 -7.49 -22.11
C THR A 466 -6.69 -7.02 -22.73
N LEU A 467 -7.80 -7.70 -22.44
CA LEU A 467 -9.14 -7.27 -22.90
C LEU A 467 -9.55 -5.97 -22.20
N LEU A 468 -9.47 -5.93 -20.87
CA LEU A 468 -9.80 -4.73 -20.08
C LEU A 468 -8.95 -3.52 -20.46
N GLN A 469 -7.64 -3.71 -20.73
CA GLN A 469 -6.77 -2.63 -21.20
C GLN A 469 -7.25 -2.00 -22.51
N ARG A 470 -7.75 -2.82 -23.45
CA ARG A 470 -8.29 -2.32 -24.73
C ARG A 470 -9.58 -1.53 -24.53
N GLU A 471 -10.51 -2.08 -23.77
CA GLU A 471 -11.80 -1.42 -23.47
C GLU A 471 -11.58 -0.09 -22.75
N ILE A 472 -10.69 -0.06 -21.72
CA ILE A 472 -10.36 1.16 -20.99
C ILE A 472 -9.65 2.17 -21.89
N HIS A 473 -8.74 1.71 -22.76
CA HIS A 473 -8.05 2.61 -23.70
C HIS A 473 -9.03 3.25 -24.67
N GLU A 474 -9.97 2.48 -25.20
CA GLU A 474 -11.03 2.97 -26.09
C GLU A 474 -11.90 3.99 -25.36
N PHE A 475 -12.38 3.65 -24.17
CA PHE A 475 -13.21 4.52 -23.35
C PHE A 475 -12.47 5.83 -22.98
N TYR A 476 -11.21 5.73 -22.52
CA TYR A 476 -10.37 6.87 -22.16
C TYR A 476 -10.09 7.81 -23.35
N SER A 477 -10.05 7.29 -24.56
CA SER A 477 -9.81 8.09 -25.77
C SER A 477 -11.04 8.84 -26.29
N GLN A 478 -12.24 8.47 -25.84
CA GLN A 478 -13.51 8.97 -26.34
C GLN A 478 -14.26 9.86 -25.34
N PHE A 479 -14.04 9.65 -24.04
CA PHE A 479 -14.83 10.29 -23.00
C PHE A 479 -13.98 11.12 -22.03
N HIS A 480 -14.63 12.09 -21.37
CA HIS A 480 -14.01 12.86 -20.30
C HIS A 480 -13.49 11.97 -19.18
N VAL A 481 -12.36 12.33 -18.60
CA VAL A 481 -11.77 11.56 -17.49
C VAL A 481 -12.59 11.79 -16.23
N THR A 482 -12.95 10.69 -15.56
CA THR A 482 -13.61 10.70 -14.26
C THR A 482 -12.75 9.99 -13.24
N ARG A 483 -13.00 10.22 -11.95
CA ARG A 483 -12.27 9.53 -10.88
C ARG A 483 -12.33 8.00 -11.05
N ASP A 484 -13.53 7.47 -11.31
CA ASP A 484 -13.74 6.01 -11.38
C ASP A 484 -13.03 5.40 -12.59
N LEU A 485 -13.01 6.11 -13.73
CA LEU A 485 -12.24 5.71 -14.92
C LEU A 485 -10.72 5.73 -14.65
N LEU A 486 -10.21 6.77 -13.99
CA LEU A 486 -8.80 6.87 -13.66
C LEU A 486 -8.37 5.79 -12.66
N GLU A 487 -9.18 5.52 -11.63
CA GLU A 487 -8.92 4.44 -10.68
C GLU A 487 -8.92 3.07 -11.36
N LEU A 488 -9.89 2.80 -12.25
CA LEU A 488 -9.94 1.55 -13.02
C LEU A 488 -8.71 1.41 -13.95
N ARG A 489 -8.33 2.47 -14.68
CA ARG A 489 -7.13 2.48 -15.53
C ARG A 489 -5.87 2.15 -14.73
N ASN A 490 -5.72 2.75 -13.56
CA ASN A 490 -4.59 2.50 -12.69
C ASN A 490 -4.59 1.08 -12.12
N LEU A 491 -5.75 0.58 -11.67
CA LEU A 491 -5.88 -0.79 -11.16
C LEU A 491 -5.55 -1.85 -12.22
N VAL A 492 -6.03 -1.68 -13.46
CA VAL A 492 -5.73 -2.62 -14.55
C VAL A 492 -4.23 -2.58 -14.88
N GLN A 493 -3.61 -1.41 -14.87
CA GLN A 493 -2.15 -1.29 -15.06
C GLN A 493 -1.37 -2.00 -13.95
N VAL A 494 -1.76 -1.81 -12.69
CA VAL A 494 -1.10 -2.48 -11.55
C VAL A 494 -1.34 -3.98 -11.56
N ALA A 495 -2.55 -4.43 -11.92
CA ALA A 495 -2.84 -5.85 -12.08
C ALA A 495 -1.92 -6.51 -13.12
N ASP A 496 -1.71 -5.83 -14.25
CA ASP A 496 -0.76 -6.27 -15.29
C ASP A 496 0.66 -6.42 -14.75
N LEU A 497 1.15 -5.41 -14.02
CA LEU A 497 2.48 -5.45 -13.38
C LEU A 497 2.61 -6.60 -12.37
N ILE A 498 1.57 -6.86 -11.58
CA ILE A 498 1.56 -7.99 -10.64
C ILE A 498 1.62 -9.33 -11.38
N VAL A 499 0.82 -9.50 -12.44
CA VAL A 499 0.77 -10.74 -13.21
C VAL A 499 2.08 -10.96 -13.96
N MET A 500 2.62 -9.93 -14.62
CA MET A 500 3.92 -10.01 -15.31
C MET A 500 5.03 -10.41 -14.33
N SER A 501 5.11 -9.77 -13.16
CA SER A 501 6.11 -10.10 -12.14
C SER A 501 5.95 -11.53 -11.62
N ALA A 502 4.70 -11.97 -11.36
CA ALA A 502 4.40 -13.31 -10.91
C ALA A 502 4.75 -14.39 -11.96
N MET A 503 4.54 -14.10 -13.24
CA MET A 503 4.90 -15.02 -14.33
C MET A 503 6.42 -15.14 -14.55
N MET A 504 7.17 -14.10 -14.23
CA MET A 504 8.64 -14.12 -14.32
C MET A 504 9.30 -14.88 -13.17
N ARG A 505 8.63 -15.04 -12.01
CA ARG A 505 9.19 -15.70 -10.83
C ARG A 505 8.92 -17.20 -10.82
N HIS A 506 9.95 -17.99 -11.15
CA HIS A 506 9.89 -19.45 -11.21
C HIS A 506 10.37 -20.11 -9.91
N GLU A 507 9.89 -19.63 -8.78
CA GLU A 507 10.14 -20.17 -7.44
C GLU A 507 8.97 -19.83 -6.51
N SER A 508 8.92 -20.45 -5.32
CA SER A 508 8.08 -20.02 -4.20
C SER A 508 8.94 -19.37 -3.14
N ARG A 509 8.77 -18.05 -2.91
CA ARG A 509 9.57 -17.25 -1.98
C ARG A 509 8.68 -16.22 -1.28
N GLY A 510 8.75 -16.16 0.05
CA GLY A 510 7.96 -15.19 0.82
C GLY A 510 6.47 -15.26 0.47
N LEU A 511 5.92 -14.13 0.04
CA LEU A 511 4.50 -13.99 -0.30
C LEU A 511 4.11 -14.57 -1.66
N HIS A 512 5.07 -14.86 -2.54
CA HIS A 512 4.79 -15.51 -3.82
C HIS A 512 4.88 -17.03 -3.67
N PHE A 513 3.73 -17.70 -3.78
CA PHE A 513 3.65 -19.16 -3.77
C PHE A 513 3.05 -19.69 -5.08
N SER A 514 3.80 -20.53 -5.78
CA SER A 514 3.37 -21.21 -7.01
C SER A 514 3.38 -22.72 -6.84
N ARG A 515 2.28 -23.38 -7.20
CA ARG A 515 2.23 -24.84 -7.23
C ARG A 515 3.13 -25.46 -8.30
N ASP A 516 3.39 -24.71 -9.38
CA ASP A 516 4.22 -25.18 -10.48
C ASP A 516 5.71 -25.05 -10.14
N TYR A 517 6.07 -24.14 -9.21
CA TYR A 517 7.43 -23.89 -8.75
C TYR A 517 7.47 -23.84 -7.20
N PRO A 518 7.29 -25.00 -6.50
CA PRO A 518 7.14 -25.00 -5.04
C PRO A 518 8.44 -24.76 -4.27
N HIS A 519 9.59 -24.81 -4.91
CA HIS A 519 10.91 -24.71 -4.28
C HIS A 519 11.54 -23.33 -4.49
N LEU A 520 12.45 -22.96 -3.59
CA LEU A 520 13.30 -21.79 -3.71
C LEU A 520 14.36 -22.01 -4.79
N LEU A 521 14.65 -20.96 -5.56
CA LEU A 521 15.88 -20.91 -6.38
C LEU A 521 17.09 -20.65 -5.47
N PRO A 522 18.30 -21.15 -5.86
CA PRO A 522 19.51 -20.95 -5.06
C PRO A 522 19.87 -19.47 -4.87
N GLU A 523 19.60 -18.65 -5.86
CA GLU A 523 19.87 -17.22 -5.83
C GLU A 523 18.57 -16.43 -5.78
N ALA A 524 18.43 -15.59 -4.76
CA ALA A 524 17.31 -14.66 -4.63
C ALA A 524 17.58 -13.42 -5.49
N LYS A 525 16.72 -13.16 -6.48
CA LYS A 525 16.81 -11.97 -7.36
C LYS A 525 15.52 -11.18 -7.33
N PRO A 526 15.56 -9.84 -7.23
CA PRO A 526 14.37 -9.02 -7.39
C PRO A 526 13.81 -9.15 -8.81
N THR A 527 12.49 -9.10 -8.95
CA THR A 527 11.82 -8.98 -10.25
C THR A 527 11.74 -7.51 -10.60
N ILE A 528 12.42 -7.08 -11.65
CA ILE A 528 12.41 -5.69 -12.12
C ILE A 528 11.78 -5.64 -13.50
N LEU A 529 10.68 -4.91 -13.62
CA LEU A 529 10.03 -4.60 -14.88
C LEU A 529 10.53 -3.24 -15.40
N VAL A 530 10.84 -3.20 -16.67
CA VAL A 530 11.27 -1.98 -17.38
C VAL A 530 10.16 -1.60 -18.36
N PRO A 531 9.65 -0.35 -18.33
CA PRO A 531 8.66 0.07 -19.30
C PRO A 531 9.19 -0.05 -20.74
N PRO A 532 8.36 -0.48 -21.70
CA PRO A 532 8.79 -0.50 -23.10
C PRO A 532 9.16 0.93 -23.52
N THR A 533 10.30 1.07 -24.17
CA THR A 533 10.71 2.31 -24.84
C THR A 533 9.70 2.59 -25.95
N ARG A 534 8.83 3.55 -25.72
CA ARG A 534 7.87 4.04 -26.74
C ARG A 534 8.45 5.19 -27.51
#